data_7043ff550557e52fb4d2eb4463782ddf
#
_entry.id   7043ff550557e52fb4d2eb4463782ddf
#
_cell.length_a   1.000
_cell.length_b   1.000
_cell.length_c   1.000
_cell.angle_alpha   90.00
_cell.angle_beta   90.00
_cell.angle_gamma   90.00
#
_symmetry.space_group_name_H-M   'P 1'
#
loop_
_entity.id
_entity.type
_entity.pdbx_description
1 polymer ?
#
loop_
_entity_poly.entity_id
_entity_poly.type
_entity_poly.pdbx_seq_one_letter_code
_entity_poly.pdbx_strand_id
1 'polypeptide(L)'
;MTIAVLIPTYHRQQCLVRCLDALKRQSRIPDEVLVVVRDADAETKALLEGCEFASSTLRVVTVIVPGVVAALNAGLEAARADIIAITDDDAVPRPDWLARINTHFRADPKVGGVGGRDWLHYDGKVDDGARKVVGRVQWFGRVIGNHHLGVGRPRRVDVLKGVNCAYRRTVLQCIGFDERLLGTGAQVHWELGLGLQLRRAGWKLIYDPAVAVDHYLAPRCGEDQRDRYEWTNAAYNETLSLLEYVTPMRRLVFIVWAVLVGTRSSPGLVQWLRVLPREGRLAGKNLRAALTGRIEALNMWRRSR
;
A
#
# COMPACT_ATOMS: atom_id res chain seq x y z
N MET A 1 -8.38 -12.98 -18.72
CA MET A 1 -8.16 -13.06 -17.28
C MET A 1 -9.22 -12.24 -16.59
N THR A 2 -9.82 -12.79 -15.55
CA THR A 2 -10.79 -12.09 -14.70
C THR A 2 -10.07 -11.18 -13.71
N ILE A 3 -10.70 -10.03 -13.35
CA ILE A 3 -10.14 -9.06 -12.41
C ILE A 3 -11.17 -8.72 -11.34
N ALA A 4 -10.80 -8.95 -10.08
CA ALA A 4 -11.49 -8.41 -8.93
C ALA A 4 -10.86 -7.07 -8.52
N VAL A 5 -11.69 -6.12 -8.12
CA VAL A 5 -11.24 -4.89 -7.45
C VAL A 5 -11.53 -5.02 -5.97
N LEU A 6 -10.51 -4.87 -5.13
CA LEU A 6 -10.60 -4.94 -3.68
C LEU A 6 -10.43 -3.54 -3.09
N ILE A 7 -11.42 -3.13 -2.29
CA ILE A 7 -11.50 -1.78 -1.71
C ILE A 7 -11.71 -1.91 -0.20
N PRO A 8 -10.67 -1.72 0.62
CA PRO A 8 -10.84 -1.54 2.06
C PRO A 8 -11.49 -0.19 2.33
N THR A 9 -12.46 -0.12 3.25
CA THR A 9 -13.12 1.14 3.63
C THR A 9 -13.51 1.15 5.09
N TYR A 10 -13.53 2.36 5.70
CA TYR A 10 -14.00 2.58 7.06
C TYR A 10 -14.49 4.02 7.26
N HIS A 11 -15.81 4.21 7.49
CA HIS A 11 -16.47 5.50 7.73
C HIS A 11 -16.20 6.57 6.65
N ARG A 12 -16.18 6.19 5.35
CA ARG A 12 -15.88 7.07 4.23
C ARG A 12 -16.85 6.93 3.06
N GLN A 13 -18.16 6.93 3.35
CA GLN A 13 -19.23 6.64 2.40
C GLN A 13 -19.12 7.47 1.12
N GLN A 14 -18.91 8.79 1.24
CA GLN A 14 -18.85 9.69 0.08
C GLN A 14 -17.63 9.42 -0.83
N CYS A 15 -16.52 9.04 -0.23
CA CYS A 15 -15.32 8.65 -0.97
C CYS A 15 -15.56 7.33 -1.70
N LEU A 16 -16.09 6.34 -1.00
CA LEU A 16 -16.43 5.03 -1.56
C LEU A 16 -17.39 5.14 -2.75
N VAL A 17 -18.44 5.95 -2.66
CA VAL A 17 -19.39 6.17 -3.78
C VAL A 17 -18.65 6.68 -5.02
N ARG A 18 -17.77 7.67 -4.88
CA ARG A 18 -16.96 8.19 -6.00
C ARG A 18 -16.06 7.13 -6.61
N CYS A 19 -15.43 6.30 -5.78
CA CYS A 19 -14.61 5.19 -6.23
C CYS A 19 -15.45 4.16 -7.01
N LEU A 20 -16.58 3.73 -6.48
CA LEU A 20 -17.50 2.79 -7.13
C LEU A 20 -18.03 3.32 -8.45
N ASP A 21 -18.38 4.61 -8.52
CA ASP A 21 -18.84 5.24 -9.77
C ASP A 21 -17.73 5.31 -10.83
N ALA A 22 -16.48 5.48 -10.44
CA ALA A 22 -15.36 5.39 -11.36
C ALA A 22 -15.16 3.96 -11.90
N LEU A 23 -15.41 2.95 -11.07
CA LEU A 23 -15.35 1.54 -11.49
C LEU A 23 -16.47 1.18 -12.47
N LYS A 24 -17.67 1.74 -12.33
CA LYS A 24 -18.77 1.56 -13.29
C LYS A 24 -18.42 2.13 -14.67
N ARG A 25 -17.56 3.16 -14.72
CA ARG A 25 -17.14 3.84 -15.98
C ARG A 25 -15.86 3.29 -16.59
N GLN A 26 -15.33 2.16 -16.09
CA GLN A 26 -14.14 1.54 -16.67
C GLN A 26 -14.41 1.02 -18.09
N SER A 27 -13.46 1.23 -19.02
CA SER A 27 -13.50 0.65 -20.39
C SER A 27 -13.45 -0.87 -20.37
N ARG A 28 -12.85 -1.45 -19.34
CA ARG A 28 -12.96 -2.85 -18.94
C ARG A 28 -13.62 -2.92 -17.57
N ILE A 29 -14.88 -3.34 -17.54
CA ILE A 29 -15.65 -3.52 -16.30
C ILE A 29 -14.98 -4.60 -15.44
N PRO A 30 -14.86 -4.42 -14.10
CA PRO A 30 -14.38 -5.46 -13.22
C PRO A 30 -15.31 -6.68 -13.22
N ASP A 31 -14.75 -7.88 -13.08
CA ASP A 31 -15.55 -9.12 -12.96
C ASP A 31 -16.11 -9.27 -11.53
N GLU A 32 -15.38 -8.78 -10.54
CA GLU A 32 -15.80 -8.69 -9.12
C GLU A 32 -15.41 -7.33 -8.54
N VAL A 33 -16.24 -6.80 -7.65
CA VAL A 33 -15.90 -5.69 -6.76
C VAL A 33 -16.10 -6.16 -5.32
N LEU A 34 -15.03 -6.20 -4.56
CA LEU A 34 -15.02 -6.61 -3.15
C LEU A 34 -14.81 -5.38 -2.29
N VAL A 35 -15.85 -4.93 -1.62
CA VAL A 35 -15.75 -3.84 -0.62
C VAL A 35 -15.60 -4.48 0.74
N VAL A 36 -14.45 -4.27 1.38
CA VAL A 36 -14.17 -4.81 2.71
C VAL A 36 -14.46 -3.76 3.76
N VAL A 37 -15.46 -4.03 4.59
CA VAL A 37 -16.02 -3.10 5.57
C VAL A 37 -15.81 -3.63 6.98
N ARG A 38 -15.41 -2.77 7.92
CA ARG A 38 -15.38 -3.11 9.33
C ARG A 38 -16.77 -3.46 9.85
N ASP A 39 -16.84 -4.42 10.74
CA ASP A 39 -18.10 -4.85 11.39
C ASP A 39 -18.80 -3.72 12.12
N ALA A 40 -18.06 -2.81 12.73
CA ALA A 40 -18.54 -1.64 13.43
C ALA A 40 -19.09 -0.52 12.51
N ASP A 41 -18.86 -0.57 11.19
CA ASP A 41 -19.28 0.44 10.22
C ASP A 41 -20.65 0.11 9.61
N ALA A 42 -21.71 0.25 10.40
CA ALA A 42 -23.08 -0.03 9.98
C ALA A 42 -23.55 0.92 8.86
N GLU A 43 -23.11 2.18 8.86
CA GLU A 43 -23.52 3.18 7.88
C GLU A 43 -23.02 2.83 6.46
N THR A 44 -21.76 2.40 6.35
CA THR A 44 -21.21 1.97 5.06
C THR A 44 -21.89 0.69 4.56
N LYS A 45 -22.23 -0.25 5.45
CA LYS A 45 -22.99 -1.46 5.09
C LYS A 45 -24.38 -1.10 4.55
N ALA A 46 -25.12 -0.24 5.24
CA ALA A 46 -26.45 0.22 4.80
C ALA A 46 -26.38 0.95 3.44
N LEU A 47 -25.34 1.77 3.22
CA LEU A 47 -25.10 2.40 1.92
C LEU A 47 -24.95 1.37 0.80
N LEU A 48 -24.19 0.29 1.05
CA LEU A 48 -23.89 -0.73 0.05
C LEU A 48 -25.09 -1.62 -0.27
N GLU A 49 -25.99 -1.86 0.69
CA GLU A 49 -27.26 -2.56 0.46
C GLU A 49 -28.17 -1.81 -0.53
N GLY A 50 -28.14 -0.47 -0.52
CA GLY A 50 -28.87 0.38 -1.46
C GLY A 50 -28.10 0.73 -2.75
N CYS A 51 -26.90 0.23 -2.93
CA CYS A 51 -26.06 0.63 -4.04
C CYS A 51 -26.45 -0.10 -5.34
N GLU A 52 -26.83 0.67 -6.36
CA GLU A 52 -27.05 0.17 -7.73
C GLU A 52 -25.72 -0.12 -8.42
N PHE A 53 -25.11 -1.20 -8.07
CA PHE A 53 -24.03 -1.82 -8.82
C PHE A 53 -24.56 -3.12 -9.43
N ALA A 54 -24.11 -3.54 -10.60
CA ALA A 54 -24.56 -4.81 -11.16
C ALA A 54 -24.44 -5.89 -10.08
N SER A 55 -25.56 -6.35 -9.53
CA SER A 55 -25.65 -7.11 -8.27
C SER A 55 -24.82 -8.39 -8.25
N SER A 56 -24.51 -8.93 -9.42
CA SER A 56 -23.62 -10.08 -9.61
C SER A 56 -22.13 -9.76 -9.41
N THR A 57 -21.75 -8.50 -9.41
CA THR A 57 -20.36 -8.04 -9.39
C THR A 57 -19.92 -7.50 -8.03
N LEU A 58 -20.82 -6.81 -7.30
CA LEU A 58 -20.50 -6.22 -5.99
C LEU A 58 -20.72 -7.23 -4.86
N ARG A 59 -19.70 -7.38 -4.01
CA ARG A 59 -19.78 -8.20 -2.79
C ARG A 59 -19.19 -7.45 -1.61
N VAL A 60 -19.91 -7.45 -0.50
CA VAL A 60 -19.46 -6.88 0.78
C VAL A 60 -18.80 -7.98 1.59
N VAL A 61 -17.60 -7.72 2.05
CA VAL A 61 -16.83 -8.60 2.96
C VAL A 61 -16.71 -7.89 4.30
N THR A 62 -17.12 -8.53 5.37
CA THR A 62 -17.02 -7.95 6.72
C THR A 62 -15.75 -8.44 7.42
N VAL A 63 -15.02 -7.51 8.06
CA VAL A 63 -13.82 -7.81 8.85
C VAL A 63 -13.97 -7.24 10.27
N ILE A 64 -13.57 -8.03 11.27
CA ILE A 64 -13.63 -7.62 12.69
C ILE A 64 -12.32 -6.96 13.12
N VAL A 65 -11.19 -7.51 12.65
CA VAL A 65 -9.85 -7.04 13.03
C VAL A 65 -9.55 -5.69 12.37
N PRO A 66 -9.10 -4.67 13.13
CA PRO A 66 -8.73 -3.38 12.56
C PRO A 66 -7.44 -3.45 11.74
N GLY A 67 -7.35 -2.56 10.74
CA GLY A 67 -6.16 -2.40 9.90
C GLY A 67 -6.35 -2.90 8.47
N VAL A 68 -5.61 -2.26 7.56
CA VAL A 68 -5.69 -2.55 6.13
C VAL A 68 -5.25 -3.98 5.79
N VAL A 69 -4.28 -4.53 6.53
CA VAL A 69 -3.77 -5.89 6.30
C VAL A 69 -4.85 -6.95 6.53
N ALA A 70 -5.62 -6.82 7.63
CA ALA A 70 -6.74 -7.71 7.91
C ALA A 70 -7.83 -7.61 6.82
N ALA A 71 -8.14 -6.38 6.37
CA ALA A 71 -9.09 -6.16 5.30
C ALA A 71 -8.60 -6.76 3.96
N LEU A 72 -7.33 -6.60 3.64
CA LEU A 72 -6.74 -7.17 2.41
C LEU A 72 -6.73 -8.69 2.44
N ASN A 73 -6.41 -9.32 3.58
CA ASN A 73 -6.45 -10.79 3.71
C ASN A 73 -7.89 -11.31 3.59
N ALA A 74 -8.87 -10.68 4.26
CA ALA A 74 -10.28 -11.07 4.13
C ALA A 74 -10.80 -10.91 2.70
N GLY A 75 -10.44 -9.83 2.01
CA GLY A 75 -10.78 -9.62 0.61
C GLY A 75 -10.10 -10.62 -0.32
N LEU A 76 -8.83 -10.96 -0.08
CA LEU A 76 -8.10 -11.97 -0.85
C LEU A 76 -8.73 -13.37 -0.70
N GLU A 77 -9.15 -13.75 0.49
CA GLU A 77 -9.85 -15.01 0.75
C GLU A 77 -11.19 -15.08 0.02
N ALA A 78 -11.94 -13.97 0.00
CA ALA A 78 -13.23 -13.88 -0.69
C ALA A 78 -13.10 -13.84 -2.23
N ALA A 79 -11.97 -13.41 -2.77
CA ALA A 79 -11.77 -13.16 -4.20
C ALA A 79 -11.70 -14.45 -5.02
N ARG A 80 -12.33 -14.44 -6.21
CA ARG A 80 -12.37 -15.59 -7.15
C ARG A 80 -11.62 -15.30 -8.47
N ALA A 81 -11.47 -14.04 -8.83
CA ALA A 81 -10.83 -13.61 -10.09
C ALA A 81 -9.34 -13.98 -10.17
N ASP A 82 -8.78 -14.00 -11.38
CA ASP A 82 -7.36 -14.31 -11.63
C ASP A 82 -6.41 -13.24 -11.09
N ILE A 83 -6.85 -11.98 -11.14
CA ILE A 83 -6.12 -10.78 -10.75
C ILE A 83 -6.89 -10.06 -9.65
N ILE A 84 -6.19 -9.63 -8.63
CA ILE A 84 -6.71 -8.75 -7.57
C ILE A 84 -6.11 -7.36 -7.79
N ALA A 85 -6.92 -6.40 -8.19
CA ALA A 85 -6.58 -5.00 -8.23
C ALA A 85 -7.01 -4.34 -6.91
N ILE A 86 -6.10 -3.63 -6.27
CA ILE A 86 -6.32 -2.99 -4.97
C ILE A 86 -6.32 -1.48 -5.19
N THR A 87 -7.32 -0.81 -4.63
CA THR A 87 -7.40 0.65 -4.59
C THR A 87 -8.03 1.09 -3.28
N ASP A 88 -7.75 2.33 -2.86
CA ASP A 88 -8.34 2.90 -1.66
C ASP A 88 -9.73 3.50 -1.97
N ASP A 89 -10.57 3.65 -0.95
CA ASP A 89 -11.91 4.21 -1.07
C ASP A 89 -11.91 5.70 -1.49
N ASP A 90 -10.81 6.43 -1.25
CA ASP A 90 -10.60 7.83 -1.62
C ASP A 90 -9.86 8.01 -2.95
N ALA A 91 -9.71 6.94 -3.71
CA ALA A 91 -9.16 6.96 -5.06
C ALA A 91 -10.24 6.83 -6.14
N VAL A 92 -10.01 7.47 -7.27
CA VAL A 92 -10.87 7.46 -8.46
C VAL A 92 -10.07 6.88 -9.62
N PRO A 93 -10.18 5.57 -9.91
CA PRO A 93 -9.48 4.95 -11.03
C PRO A 93 -9.86 5.58 -12.37
N ARG A 94 -8.85 5.90 -13.20
CA ARG A 94 -9.10 6.47 -14.53
C ARG A 94 -9.74 5.45 -15.47
N PRO A 95 -10.49 5.85 -16.51
CA PRO A 95 -11.35 4.95 -17.29
C PRO A 95 -10.66 3.74 -17.91
N ASP A 96 -9.38 3.80 -18.18
CA ASP A 96 -8.59 2.71 -18.79
C ASP A 96 -7.72 1.92 -17.79
N TRP A 97 -7.88 2.16 -16.48
CA TRP A 97 -7.06 1.58 -15.41
C TRP A 97 -7.03 0.04 -15.48
N LEU A 98 -8.19 -0.63 -15.45
CA LEU A 98 -8.27 -2.09 -15.50
C LEU A 98 -7.83 -2.66 -16.86
N ALA A 99 -8.11 -1.96 -17.95
CA ALA A 99 -7.67 -2.38 -19.29
C ALA A 99 -6.14 -2.42 -19.39
N ARG A 100 -5.47 -1.39 -18.87
CA ARG A 100 -4.01 -1.31 -18.83
C ARG A 100 -3.39 -2.38 -17.91
N ILE A 101 -3.94 -2.58 -16.73
CA ILE A 101 -3.53 -3.66 -15.82
C ILE A 101 -3.60 -5.01 -16.55
N ASN A 102 -4.73 -5.32 -17.18
CA ASN A 102 -4.93 -6.56 -17.92
C ASN A 102 -3.90 -6.75 -19.04
N THR A 103 -3.56 -5.69 -19.75
CA THR A 103 -2.55 -5.72 -20.83
C THR A 103 -1.19 -6.19 -20.31
N HIS A 104 -0.71 -5.67 -19.19
CA HIS A 104 0.58 -6.07 -18.61
C HIS A 104 0.58 -7.55 -18.18
N PHE A 105 -0.48 -8.02 -17.53
CA PHE A 105 -0.55 -9.43 -17.11
C PHE A 105 -0.68 -10.40 -18.26
N ARG A 106 -1.31 -10.00 -19.37
CA ARG A 106 -1.40 -10.80 -20.61
C ARG A 106 -0.10 -10.85 -21.38
N ALA A 107 0.67 -9.76 -21.38
CA ALA A 107 1.91 -9.63 -22.14
C ALA A 107 3.07 -10.48 -21.59
N ASP A 108 3.11 -10.71 -20.27
CA ASP A 108 4.21 -11.46 -19.65
C ASP A 108 3.70 -12.27 -18.45
N PRO A 109 3.74 -13.63 -18.53
CA PRO A 109 3.32 -14.51 -17.44
C PRO A 109 4.17 -14.38 -16.17
N LYS A 110 5.37 -13.83 -16.26
CA LYS A 110 6.26 -13.56 -15.10
C LYS A 110 5.92 -12.26 -14.37
N VAL A 111 4.98 -11.47 -14.85
CA VAL A 111 4.48 -10.30 -14.13
C VAL A 111 3.60 -10.79 -12.98
N GLY A 112 4.07 -10.60 -11.76
CA GLY A 112 3.35 -10.92 -10.51
C GLY A 112 2.57 -9.75 -9.97
N GLY A 113 2.97 -8.50 -10.28
CA GLY A 113 2.26 -7.30 -9.88
C GLY A 113 2.42 -6.13 -10.86
N VAL A 114 1.39 -5.31 -10.94
CA VAL A 114 1.31 -4.09 -11.76
C VAL A 114 0.78 -2.96 -10.89
N GLY A 115 1.33 -1.78 -11.03
CA GLY A 115 0.82 -0.57 -10.40
C GLY A 115 1.20 0.65 -11.20
N GLY A 116 0.77 1.82 -10.76
CA GLY A 116 1.01 3.01 -11.52
C GLY A 116 0.95 4.30 -10.71
N ARG A 117 0.66 5.40 -11.41
CA ARG A 117 0.67 6.73 -10.79
C ARG A 117 -0.61 6.98 -10.03
N ASP A 118 -0.48 7.39 -8.77
CA ASP A 118 -1.54 8.01 -7.98
C ASP A 118 -1.38 9.53 -8.03
N TRP A 119 -2.27 10.20 -8.77
CA TRP A 119 -2.30 11.65 -8.88
C TRP A 119 -2.88 12.22 -7.60
N LEU A 120 -2.04 12.78 -6.73
CA LEU A 120 -2.46 13.33 -5.46
C LEU A 120 -3.19 14.66 -5.66
N HIS A 121 -4.45 14.71 -5.21
CA HIS A 121 -5.25 15.93 -5.13
C HIS A 121 -5.23 16.43 -3.71
N TYR A 122 -4.72 17.65 -3.51
CA TYR A 122 -4.54 18.27 -2.23
C TYR A 122 -4.89 19.75 -2.29
N ASP A 123 -5.83 20.20 -1.46
CA ASP A 123 -6.29 21.61 -1.41
C ASP A 123 -6.61 22.20 -2.80
N GLY A 124 -7.31 21.45 -3.65
CA GLY A 124 -7.66 21.88 -5.02
C GLY A 124 -6.50 21.89 -6.03
N LYS A 125 -5.31 21.44 -5.62
CA LYS A 125 -4.13 21.30 -6.49
C LYS A 125 -3.82 19.84 -6.74
N VAL A 126 -3.20 19.57 -7.89
CA VAL A 126 -2.68 18.24 -8.24
C VAL A 126 -1.17 18.27 -8.13
N ASP A 127 -0.57 17.29 -7.48
CA ASP A 127 0.88 17.12 -7.50
C ASP A 127 1.32 16.56 -8.87
N ASP A 128 1.75 17.45 -9.76
CA ASP A 128 2.15 17.14 -11.13
C ASP A 128 3.66 16.94 -11.31
N GLY A 129 4.42 16.96 -10.22
CA GLY A 129 5.86 16.75 -10.23
C GLY A 129 6.30 15.50 -11.02
N ALA A 130 7.55 15.48 -11.46
CA ALA A 130 8.11 14.43 -12.30
C ALA A 130 9.33 13.76 -11.65
N ARG A 131 9.30 12.43 -11.52
CA ARG A 131 10.42 11.60 -11.04
C ARG A 131 10.62 10.36 -11.93
N LYS A 132 11.87 10.09 -12.28
CA LYS A 132 12.23 8.89 -13.06
C LYS A 132 12.42 7.66 -12.17
N VAL A 133 12.86 7.84 -10.92
CA VAL A 133 13.10 6.75 -9.96
C VAL A 133 11.87 6.59 -9.09
N VAL A 134 11.24 5.42 -9.17
CA VAL A 134 9.99 5.06 -8.48
C VAL A 134 10.09 3.64 -7.93
N GLY A 135 9.55 3.41 -6.75
CA GLY A 135 9.39 2.07 -6.16
C GLY A 135 10.69 1.28 -6.05
N ARG A 136 11.80 1.91 -5.65
CA ARG A 136 13.12 1.26 -5.58
C ARG A 136 13.62 1.13 -4.16
N VAL A 137 14.20 -0.03 -3.85
CA VAL A 137 14.93 -0.27 -2.60
C VAL A 137 16.43 -0.25 -2.91
N GLN A 138 17.12 0.79 -2.42
CA GLN A 138 18.55 0.93 -2.60
C GLN A 138 19.30 -0.20 -1.88
N TRP A 139 20.56 -0.46 -2.26
CA TRP A 139 21.33 -1.58 -1.73
C TRP A 139 21.52 -1.53 -0.19
N PHE A 140 21.52 -0.32 0.38
CA PHE A 140 21.63 -0.07 1.82
C PHE A 140 20.25 0.03 2.52
N GLY A 141 19.15 -0.32 1.85
CA GLY A 141 17.83 -0.44 2.41
C GLY A 141 16.93 0.79 2.31
N ARG A 142 17.43 1.97 1.84
CA ARG A 142 16.55 3.13 1.66
C ARG A 142 15.49 2.85 0.60
N VAL A 143 14.22 3.03 0.98
CA VAL A 143 13.08 2.92 0.08
C VAL A 143 12.81 4.26 -0.60
N ILE A 144 12.72 4.25 -1.93
CA ILE A 144 12.33 5.39 -2.76
C ILE A 144 10.92 5.10 -3.28
N GLY A 145 9.91 5.79 -2.77
CA GLY A 145 8.53 5.68 -3.22
C GLY A 145 8.30 6.39 -4.56
N ASN A 146 7.96 7.68 -4.51
CA ASN A 146 7.71 8.56 -5.66
C ASN A 146 6.62 8.07 -6.64
N HIS A 147 5.72 7.16 -6.23
CA HIS A 147 4.70 6.62 -7.13
C HIS A 147 3.77 7.71 -7.68
N HIS A 148 3.43 8.71 -6.87
CA HIS A 148 2.62 9.87 -7.27
C HIS A 148 3.31 10.80 -8.27
N LEU A 149 4.63 10.73 -8.40
CA LEU A 149 5.44 11.59 -9.27
C LEU A 149 6.05 10.84 -10.48
N GLY A 150 5.79 9.55 -10.61
CA GLY A 150 6.44 8.74 -11.61
C GLY A 150 6.02 9.08 -13.03
N VAL A 151 7.00 9.28 -13.92
CA VAL A 151 6.78 9.59 -15.33
C VAL A 151 7.62 8.68 -16.24
N GLY A 152 7.32 8.67 -17.55
CA GLY A 152 8.06 7.95 -18.57
C GLY A 152 7.44 6.59 -18.92
N ARG A 153 8.27 5.64 -19.38
CA ARG A 153 7.81 4.33 -19.84
C ARG A 153 7.56 3.34 -18.70
N PRO A 154 6.75 2.30 -18.92
CA PRO A 154 6.62 1.18 -17.98
C PRO A 154 7.99 0.58 -17.63
N ARG A 155 8.18 0.22 -16.37
CA ARG A 155 9.47 -0.29 -15.87
C ARG A 155 9.32 -1.20 -14.67
N ARG A 156 10.35 -2.03 -14.44
CA ARG A 156 10.44 -2.86 -13.25
C ARG A 156 10.72 -2.00 -12.03
N VAL A 157 10.01 -2.31 -10.93
CA VAL A 157 10.20 -1.71 -9.61
C VAL A 157 10.40 -2.78 -8.54
N ASP A 158 10.73 -2.35 -7.33
CA ASP A 158 10.89 -3.23 -6.18
C ASP A 158 9.61 -3.27 -5.33
N VAL A 159 8.85 -2.17 -5.35
CA VAL A 159 7.66 -1.96 -4.53
C VAL A 159 6.62 -1.22 -5.36
N LEU A 160 5.36 -1.59 -5.21
CA LEU A 160 4.19 -0.86 -5.70
C LEU A 160 3.56 -0.06 -4.54
N LYS A 161 2.51 0.71 -4.78
CA LYS A 161 1.80 1.49 -3.76
C LYS A 161 0.35 1.03 -3.63
N GLY A 162 -0.12 0.84 -2.40
CA GLY A 162 -1.39 0.22 -2.07
C GLY A 162 -2.61 0.80 -2.75
N VAL A 163 -2.67 2.13 -2.88
CA VAL A 163 -3.78 2.83 -3.55
C VAL A 163 -3.93 2.48 -5.04
N ASN A 164 -2.87 1.96 -5.67
CA ASN A 164 -2.84 1.67 -7.10
C ASN A 164 -1.92 0.49 -7.41
N CYS A 165 -2.37 -0.71 -7.12
CA CYS A 165 -1.63 -1.93 -7.42
C CYS A 165 -2.57 -3.09 -7.76
N ALA A 166 -2.03 -4.07 -8.48
CA ALA A 166 -2.74 -5.30 -8.81
C ALA A 166 -1.76 -6.46 -8.79
N TYR A 167 -2.23 -7.65 -8.42
CA TYR A 167 -1.40 -8.84 -8.31
C TYR A 167 -2.14 -10.08 -8.84
N ARG A 168 -1.39 -11.11 -9.26
CA ARG A 168 -1.99 -12.43 -9.52
C ARG A 168 -2.53 -13.02 -8.22
N ARG A 169 -3.81 -13.44 -8.22
CA ARG A 169 -4.44 -14.05 -7.04
C ARG A 169 -3.68 -15.27 -6.56
N THR A 170 -3.28 -16.16 -7.47
CA THR A 170 -2.52 -17.37 -7.13
C THR A 170 -1.21 -17.06 -6.41
N VAL A 171 -0.56 -15.95 -6.74
CA VAL A 171 0.68 -15.51 -6.08
C VAL A 171 0.37 -14.94 -4.70
N LEU A 172 -0.65 -14.10 -4.57
CA LEU A 172 -1.07 -13.55 -3.28
C LEU A 172 -1.54 -14.66 -2.31
N GLN A 173 -2.28 -15.66 -2.80
CA GLN A 173 -2.75 -16.76 -1.95
C GLN A 173 -1.62 -17.59 -1.34
N CYS A 174 -0.48 -17.71 -2.03
CA CYS A 174 0.69 -18.39 -1.48
C CYS A 174 1.44 -17.57 -0.43
N ILE A 175 1.24 -16.24 -0.42
CA ILE A 175 2.06 -15.30 0.35
C ILE A 175 1.25 -14.67 1.49
N GLY A 176 0.03 -14.20 1.20
CA GLY A 176 -0.77 -13.38 2.10
C GLY A 176 -0.21 -11.97 2.32
N PHE A 177 -0.93 -11.18 3.10
CA PHE A 177 -0.43 -9.91 3.63
C PHE A 177 0.03 -10.13 5.06
N ASP A 178 1.20 -9.60 5.42
CA ASP A 178 1.90 -9.92 6.68
C ASP A 178 1.17 -9.33 7.90
N GLU A 179 0.51 -10.19 8.67
CA GLU A 179 -0.26 -9.82 9.87
C GLU A 179 0.61 -9.36 11.05
N ARG A 180 1.94 -9.54 10.96
CA ARG A 180 2.89 -9.07 11.99
C ARG A 180 3.09 -7.55 11.92
N LEU A 181 2.60 -6.89 10.87
CA LEU A 181 2.73 -5.44 10.71
C LEU A 181 1.85 -4.68 11.71
N LEU A 182 2.42 -3.64 12.31
CA LEU A 182 1.76 -2.85 13.34
C LEU A 182 0.92 -1.71 12.74
N GLY A 183 -0.15 -1.38 13.44
CA GLY A 183 -1.09 -0.31 13.11
C GLY A 183 -2.53 -0.82 13.02
N THR A 184 -3.50 0.06 13.29
CA THR A 184 -4.93 -0.24 13.25
C THR A 184 -5.64 0.40 12.04
N GLY A 185 -4.91 1.21 11.27
CA GLY A 185 -5.37 1.88 10.05
C GLY A 185 -4.58 1.45 8.82
N ALA A 186 -3.83 2.38 8.24
CA ALA A 186 -3.11 2.17 6.98
C ALA A 186 -1.98 1.13 7.02
N GLN A 187 -1.47 0.77 8.18
CA GLN A 187 -0.34 -0.17 8.37
C GLN A 187 0.74 0.05 7.30
N VAL A 188 1.29 1.26 7.27
CA VAL A 188 2.25 1.71 6.24
C VAL A 188 3.37 0.71 6.02
N HIS A 189 3.89 0.61 4.79
CA HIS A 189 4.91 -0.34 4.34
C HIS A 189 4.46 -1.80 4.17
N TRP A 190 3.16 -2.12 4.20
CA TRP A 190 2.71 -3.47 3.87
C TRP A 190 3.11 -3.88 2.45
N GLU A 191 3.15 -2.94 1.52
CA GLU A 191 3.56 -3.15 0.13
C GLU A 191 5.05 -3.47 0.00
N LEU A 192 5.87 -2.99 0.96
CA LEU A 192 7.33 -3.20 0.95
C LEU A 192 7.66 -4.68 1.15
N GLY A 193 7.11 -5.29 2.19
CA GLY A 193 7.31 -6.72 2.47
C GLY A 193 6.83 -7.60 1.32
N LEU A 194 5.61 -7.35 0.85
CA LEU A 194 5.02 -8.06 -0.28
C LEU A 194 5.88 -7.92 -1.55
N GLY A 195 6.29 -6.70 -1.89
CA GLY A 195 7.11 -6.45 -3.08
C GLY A 195 8.45 -7.17 -3.04
N LEU A 196 9.14 -7.13 -1.91
CA LEU A 196 10.44 -7.82 -1.73
C LEU A 196 10.28 -9.34 -1.77
N GLN A 197 9.21 -9.89 -1.20
CA GLN A 197 8.90 -11.32 -1.21
C GLN A 197 8.62 -11.81 -2.64
N LEU A 198 7.78 -11.10 -3.38
CA LEU A 198 7.49 -11.39 -4.78
C LEU A 198 8.76 -11.40 -5.64
N ARG A 199 9.60 -10.39 -5.48
CA ARG A 199 10.88 -10.33 -6.19
C ARG A 199 11.82 -11.47 -5.84
N ARG A 200 11.89 -11.86 -4.57
CA ARG A 200 12.69 -13.01 -4.12
C ARG A 200 12.19 -14.32 -4.73
N ALA A 201 10.88 -14.44 -4.95
CA ALA A 201 10.25 -15.56 -5.64
C ALA A 201 10.39 -15.48 -7.19
N GLY A 202 11.09 -14.48 -7.73
CA GLY A 202 11.37 -14.35 -9.17
C GLY A 202 10.31 -13.59 -9.97
N TRP A 203 9.26 -13.06 -9.33
CA TRP A 203 8.22 -12.30 -9.99
C TRP A 203 8.68 -10.89 -10.38
N LYS A 204 8.10 -10.38 -11.46
CA LYS A 204 8.31 -9.00 -11.93
C LYS A 204 7.21 -8.12 -11.37
N LEU A 205 7.58 -6.97 -10.80
CA LEU A 205 6.65 -5.89 -10.49
C LEU A 205 6.84 -4.77 -11.52
N ILE A 206 5.76 -4.33 -12.14
CA ILE A 206 5.76 -3.32 -13.18
C ILE A 206 5.07 -2.06 -12.65
N TYR A 207 5.74 -0.93 -12.76
CA TYR A 207 5.14 0.39 -12.59
C TYR A 207 4.94 1.01 -13.97
N ASP A 208 3.70 1.35 -14.30
CA ASP A 208 3.33 2.06 -15.52
C ASP A 208 2.61 3.36 -15.13
N PRO A 209 3.17 4.56 -15.42
CA PRO A 209 2.49 5.82 -15.10
C PRO A 209 1.11 5.99 -15.73
N ALA A 210 0.82 5.26 -16.80
CA ALA A 210 -0.48 5.29 -17.47
C ALA A 210 -1.54 4.44 -16.75
N VAL A 211 -1.14 3.49 -15.90
CA VAL A 211 -2.03 2.83 -14.93
C VAL A 211 -2.28 3.82 -13.80
N ALA A 212 -3.30 4.67 -13.94
CA ALA A 212 -3.44 5.85 -13.11
C ALA A 212 -4.75 5.90 -12.31
N VAL A 213 -4.65 6.42 -11.09
CA VAL A 213 -5.79 6.79 -10.25
C VAL A 213 -5.65 8.25 -9.82
N ASP A 214 -6.76 8.95 -9.64
CA ASP A 214 -6.82 10.25 -8.99
C ASP A 214 -7.11 10.02 -7.51
N HIS A 215 -6.22 10.45 -6.61
CA HIS A 215 -6.25 10.15 -5.19
C HIS A 215 -6.57 11.39 -4.38
N TYR A 216 -7.76 11.44 -3.82
CA TYR A 216 -8.30 12.55 -3.03
C TYR A 216 -8.15 12.23 -1.54
N LEU A 217 -7.01 12.61 -0.96
CA LEU A 217 -6.68 12.28 0.42
C LEU A 217 -7.82 12.63 1.38
N ALA A 218 -8.55 11.63 1.84
CA ALA A 218 -9.65 11.80 2.77
C ALA A 218 -9.14 11.89 4.22
N PRO A 219 -9.78 12.71 5.07
CA PRO A 219 -9.53 12.67 6.51
C PRO A 219 -9.78 11.27 7.07
N ARG A 220 -8.98 10.89 8.05
CA ARG A 220 -9.16 9.65 8.80
C ARG A 220 -9.96 9.92 10.05
N CYS A 221 -10.93 9.06 10.36
CA CYS A 221 -11.85 9.20 11.47
C CYS A 221 -11.64 8.08 12.50
N GLY A 222 -11.95 8.37 13.76
CA GLY A 222 -11.99 7.38 14.84
C GLY A 222 -10.66 6.66 15.05
N GLU A 223 -10.71 5.34 15.13
CA GLU A 223 -9.54 4.46 15.34
C GLU A 223 -8.54 4.46 14.18
N ASP A 224 -8.95 4.91 12.99
CA ASP A 224 -8.09 5.03 11.81
C ASP A 224 -7.27 6.33 11.82
N GLN A 225 -7.45 7.20 12.84
CA GLN A 225 -6.62 8.39 12.97
C GLN A 225 -5.15 7.99 13.11
N ARG A 226 -4.28 8.86 12.56
CA ARG A 226 -2.84 8.71 12.75
C ARG A 226 -2.52 8.66 14.25
N ASP A 227 -2.22 7.47 14.74
CA ASP A 227 -1.90 7.21 16.13
C ASP A 227 -0.55 7.89 16.48
N ARG A 228 -0.41 8.25 17.77
CA ARG A 228 0.89 8.66 18.35
C ARG A 228 2.02 7.63 18.11
N TYR A 229 1.67 6.40 17.80
CA TYR A 229 2.60 5.32 17.45
C TYR A 229 2.93 5.24 15.95
N GLU A 230 2.35 6.10 15.09
CA GLU A 230 2.55 6.03 13.64
C GLU A 230 4.04 5.97 13.25
N TRP A 231 4.88 6.79 13.88
CA TRP A 231 6.32 6.80 13.63
C TRP A 231 7.01 5.51 14.06
N THR A 232 6.59 4.93 15.20
CA THR A 232 7.08 3.64 15.71
C THR A 232 6.65 2.52 14.76
N ASN A 233 5.37 2.47 14.41
CA ASN A 233 4.79 1.46 13.52
C ASN A 233 5.42 1.52 12.12
N ALA A 234 5.62 2.71 11.56
CA ALA A 234 6.27 2.87 10.26
C ALA A 234 7.72 2.37 10.28
N ALA A 235 8.49 2.73 11.31
CA ALA A 235 9.87 2.26 11.46
C ALA A 235 9.95 0.75 11.70
N TYR A 236 9.01 0.19 12.46
CA TYR A 236 8.88 -1.25 12.69
C TYR A 236 8.57 -1.97 11.37
N ASN A 237 7.52 -1.58 10.67
CA ASN A 237 7.06 -2.25 9.45
C ASN A 237 8.12 -2.21 8.34
N GLU A 238 8.79 -1.04 8.15
CA GLU A 238 9.91 -0.92 7.21
C GLU A 238 11.06 -1.87 7.59
N THR A 239 11.43 -1.88 8.88
CA THR A 239 12.56 -2.66 9.37
C THR A 239 12.28 -4.15 9.29
N LEU A 240 11.11 -4.62 9.73
CA LEU A 240 10.73 -6.03 9.65
C LEU A 240 10.76 -6.53 8.20
N SER A 241 10.16 -5.78 7.26
CA SER A 241 10.14 -6.12 5.85
C SER A 241 11.54 -6.25 5.25
N LEU A 242 12.44 -5.32 5.58
CA LEU A 242 13.81 -5.36 5.08
C LEU A 242 14.62 -6.49 5.73
N LEU A 243 14.49 -6.72 7.03
CA LEU A 243 15.17 -7.82 7.70
C LEU A 243 14.75 -9.19 7.15
N GLU A 244 13.47 -9.36 6.80
CA GLU A 244 12.95 -10.63 6.31
C GLU A 244 13.47 -10.97 4.92
N TYR A 245 13.47 -10.02 3.98
CA TYR A 245 13.61 -10.30 2.56
C TYR A 245 14.93 -9.88 1.91
N VAL A 246 15.79 -9.11 2.60
CA VAL A 246 17.13 -8.79 2.06
C VAL A 246 18.19 -9.79 2.52
N THR A 247 19.32 -9.85 1.82
CA THR A 247 20.43 -10.75 2.16
C THR A 247 21.11 -10.37 3.48
N PRO A 248 21.80 -11.31 4.17
CA PRO A 248 22.43 -11.04 5.48
C PRO A 248 23.36 -9.82 5.47
N MET A 249 24.22 -9.69 4.45
CA MET A 249 25.11 -8.52 4.32
C MET A 249 24.30 -7.21 4.20
N ARG A 250 23.26 -7.20 3.40
CA ARG A 250 22.41 -6.02 3.23
C ARG A 250 21.63 -5.68 4.51
N ARG A 251 21.25 -6.66 5.34
CA ARG A 251 20.63 -6.43 6.66
C ARG A 251 21.55 -5.62 7.57
N LEU A 252 22.81 -6.04 7.67
CA LEU A 252 23.80 -5.33 8.49
C LEU A 252 23.96 -3.88 8.01
N VAL A 253 24.17 -3.70 6.71
CA VAL A 253 24.32 -2.38 6.12
C VAL A 253 23.06 -1.52 6.35
N PHE A 254 21.87 -2.09 6.18
CA PHE A 254 20.61 -1.39 6.44
C PHE A 254 20.50 -0.95 7.91
N ILE A 255 20.77 -1.83 8.87
CA ILE A 255 20.69 -1.49 10.30
C ILE A 255 21.64 -0.34 10.63
N VAL A 256 22.89 -0.43 10.18
CA VAL A 256 23.88 0.64 10.40
C VAL A 256 23.40 1.96 9.75
N TRP A 257 22.97 1.92 8.50
CA TRP A 257 22.45 3.09 7.82
C TRP A 257 21.20 3.66 8.50
N ALA A 258 20.25 2.83 8.89
CA ALA A 258 19.00 3.23 9.51
C ALA A 258 19.22 3.92 10.87
N VAL A 259 20.17 3.41 11.68
CA VAL A 259 20.51 4.00 12.98
C VAL A 259 21.32 5.28 12.82
N LEU A 260 22.32 5.30 11.92
CA LEU A 260 23.19 6.45 11.76
C LEU A 260 22.56 7.56 10.91
N VAL A 261 21.89 7.22 9.82
CA VAL A 261 21.37 8.20 8.84
C VAL A 261 19.84 8.26 8.86
N GLY A 262 19.17 7.19 8.46
CA GLY A 262 17.71 7.09 8.37
C GLY A 262 17.07 7.95 7.29
N THR A 263 15.75 8.15 7.40
CA THR A 263 14.94 9.01 6.52
C THR A 263 14.24 10.10 7.34
N ARG A 264 13.48 10.99 6.69
CA ARG A 264 12.65 11.97 7.41
C ARG A 264 11.54 11.29 8.23
N SER A 265 10.93 10.26 7.68
CA SER A 265 9.84 9.50 8.32
C SER A 265 10.32 8.45 9.33
N SER A 266 11.59 8.04 9.26
CA SER A 266 12.23 7.09 10.17
C SER A 266 13.65 7.56 10.46
N PRO A 267 13.85 8.62 11.29
CA PRO A 267 15.14 9.26 11.46
C PRO A 267 16.16 8.35 12.16
N GLY A 268 17.43 8.49 11.72
CA GLY A 268 18.62 8.12 12.46
C GLY A 268 19.30 9.36 13.03
N LEU A 269 20.49 9.20 13.59
CA LEU A 269 21.24 10.26 14.29
C LEU A 269 21.50 11.49 13.39
N VAL A 270 22.00 11.26 12.16
CA VAL A 270 22.30 12.36 11.21
C VAL A 270 21.04 13.13 10.84
N GLN A 271 19.95 12.43 10.52
CA GLN A 271 18.69 13.08 10.17
C GLN A 271 18.10 13.82 11.37
N TRP A 272 18.19 13.28 12.57
CA TRP A 272 17.80 13.94 13.81
C TRP A 272 18.57 15.24 14.01
N LEU A 273 19.90 15.23 13.92
CA LEU A 273 20.73 16.44 14.04
C LEU A 273 20.34 17.52 13.02
N ARG A 274 20.02 17.10 11.78
CA ARG A 274 19.63 18.01 10.70
C ARG A 274 18.29 18.72 10.96
N VAL A 275 17.33 18.05 11.59
CA VAL A 275 15.99 18.62 11.84
C VAL A 275 15.86 19.26 13.23
N LEU A 276 16.75 18.93 14.16
CA LEU A 276 16.76 19.42 15.55
C LEU A 276 16.62 20.94 15.66
N PRO A 277 17.32 21.79 14.85
CA PRO A 277 17.19 23.24 14.95
C PRO A 277 15.79 23.77 14.61
N ARG A 278 15.01 23.01 13.82
CA ARG A 278 13.66 23.42 13.38
C ARG A 278 12.55 22.81 14.23
N GLU A 279 12.70 21.56 14.65
CA GLU A 279 11.67 20.76 15.30
C GLU A 279 11.90 20.60 16.83
N GLY A 280 13.06 20.96 17.35
CA GLY A 280 13.36 20.93 18.77
C GLY A 280 13.03 19.59 19.43
N ARG A 281 12.19 19.60 20.48
CA ARG A 281 11.79 18.41 21.23
C ARG A 281 11.07 17.35 20.36
N LEU A 282 10.37 17.75 19.31
CA LEU A 282 9.66 16.83 18.42
C LEU A 282 10.66 15.94 17.65
N ALA A 283 11.78 16.50 17.21
CA ALA A 283 12.84 15.70 16.57
C ALA A 283 13.35 14.58 17.47
N GLY A 284 13.51 14.85 18.78
CA GLY A 284 13.92 13.82 19.77
C GLY A 284 12.86 12.73 19.95
N LYS A 285 11.57 13.10 19.99
CA LYS A 285 10.47 12.12 20.06
C LYS A 285 10.44 11.23 18.81
N ASN A 286 10.60 11.80 17.63
CA ASN A 286 10.60 11.06 16.36
C ASN A 286 11.79 10.11 16.26
N LEU A 287 12.98 10.52 16.68
CA LEU A 287 14.15 9.63 16.74
C LEU A 287 13.90 8.46 17.69
N ARG A 288 13.40 8.73 18.91
CA ARG A 288 13.08 7.69 19.89
C ARG A 288 12.06 6.70 19.35
N ALA A 289 10.98 7.18 18.74
CA ALA A 289 9.95 6.34 18.13
C ALA A 289 10.54 5.45 17.02
N ALA A 290 11.37 6.00 16.14
CA ALA A 290 12.03 5.24 15.08
C ALA A 290 12.98 4.17 15.62
N LEU A 291 13.77 4.47 16.66
CA LEU A 291 14.67 3.49 17.30
C LEU A 291 13.88 2.39 18.01
N THR A 292 12.81 2.73 18.74
CA THR A 292 11.93 1.76 19.39
C THR A 292 11.33 0.79 18.35
N GLY A 293 10.74 1.29 17.29
CA GLY A 293 10.17 0.44 16.24
C GLY A 293 11.21 -0.49 15.59
N ARG A 294 12.43 0.00 15.35
CA ARG A 294 13.53 -0.85 14.81
C ARG A 294 13.93 -1.97 15.78
N ILE A 295 14.01 -1.67 17.07
CA ILE A 295 14.36 -2.67 18.11
C ILE A 295 13.26 -3.74 18.19
N GLU A 296 12.00 -3.32 18.22
CA GLU A 296 10.85 -4.23 18.26
C GLU A 296 10.80 -5.12 17.01
N ALA A 297 11.03 -4.56 15.82
CA ALA A 297 11.11 -5.32 14.57
C ALA A 297 12.25 -6.34 14.57
N LEU A 298 13.43 -5.98 15.11
CA LEU A 298 14.56 -6.88 15.23
C LEU A 298 14.23 -8.04 16.19
N ASN A 299 13.55 -7.76 17.30
CA ASN A 299 13.12 -8.76 18.26
C ASN A 299 12.08 -9.70 17.66
N MET A 300 11.07 -9.16 16.95
CA MET A 300 10.07 -9.96 16.23
C MET A 300 10.74 -10.86 15.18
N TRP A 301 11.63 -10.30 14.36
CA TRP A 301 12.33 -11.05 13.33
C TRP A 301 13.19 -12.20 13.89
N ARG A 302 13.82 -12.01 15.07
CA ARG A 302 14.58 -13.07 15.75
C ARG A 302 13.69 -14.18 16.28
N ARG A 303 12.49 -13.86 16.77
CA ARG A 303 11.53 -14.84 17.31
C ARG A 303 10.84 -15.66 16.22
N SER A 304 10.74 -15.16 14.99
CA SER A 304 10.11 -15.85 13.87
C SER A 304 11.06 -16.75 13.06
N ARG A 305 12.28 -16.96 13.58
CA ARG A 305 13.30 -17.86 13.04
C ARG A 305 13.59 -19.03 13.93
#